data_1fa1347d65682edfb808acc91a9039d9
#
_entry.id   1fa1347d65682edfb808acc91a9039d9
#
_cell.length_a   1.000
_cell.length_b   1.000
_cell.length_c   1.000
_cell.angle_alpha   90.00
_cell.angle_beta   90.00
_cell.angle_gamma   90.00
#
_symmetry.space_group_name_H-M   'P 1'
#
loop_
_entity.id
_entity.type
_entity.pdbx_description
1 polymer ?
#
loop_
_entity_poly.entity_id
_entity_poly.type
_entity_poly.pdbx_seq_one_letter_code
_entity_poly.pdbx_strand_id
1 'polypeptide(L)'
;MVIQYFHTEDGYIDYITHDNFRCEVILLSGLPGMGKDHYIRTLQQDVPVISLDAIRRKYKVSPTDKAANGRVVQEAKEEARSYLRKEQGFVWNATNTSKQMRSQLIDLFLTYGAKVKIVYIEKPYEIWRKQNREREFMVPETVLDAMLGKLEVPQLEEAHEVVYSV
;
A
#
# COMPACT_ATOMS: atom_id res chain seq x y z
N MET A 1 7.71 -13.64 0.14
CA MET A 1 8.31 -14.92 -0.36
C MET A 1 9.38 -15.32 0.63
N VAL A 2 9.16 -16.38 1.40
CA VAL A 2 10.22 -16.99 2.20
C VAL A 2 10.94 -17.96 1.26
N ILE A 3 12.11 -17.56 0.79
CA ILE A 3 12.97 -18.45 0.02
C ILE A 3 13.81 -19.22 1.04
N GLN A 4 13.51 -20.50 1.24
CA GLN A 4 14.42 -21.38 1.97
C GLN A 4 15.42 -21.97 0.99
N TYR A 5 16.71 -21.73 1.25
CA TYR A 5 17.81 -22.30 0.49
C TYR A 5 18.18 -23.64 1.11
N PHE A 6 18.11 -24.71 0.33
CA PHE A 6 18.66 -26.00 0.71
C PHE A 6 19.90 -26.29 -0.12
N HIS A 7 21.02 -26.58 0.52
CA HIS A 7 22.16 -27.17 -0.16
C HIS A 7 21.87 -28.67 -0.37
N THR A 8 21.74 -29.07 -1.62
CA THR A 8 21.76 -30.49 -1.98
C THR A 8 23.20 -30.99 -2.00
N GLU A 9 23.42 -32.29 -1.80
CA GLU A 9 24.76 -32.91 -1.84
C GLU A 9 25.46 -32.68 -3.19
N ASP A 10 24.73 -32.38 -4.24
CA ASP A 10 25.23 -32.11 -5.59
C ASP A 10 25.56 -30.61 -5.83
N GLY A 11 25.45 -29.75 -4.82
CA GLY A 11 25.78 -28.32 -4.91
C GLY A 11 24.75 -27.45 -5.65
N TYR A 12 23.58 -27.99 -5.95
CA TYR A 12 22.46 -27.23 -6.50
C TYR A 12 21.67 -26.57 -5.38
N ILE A 13 21.19 -25.35 -5.66
CA ILE A 13 20.29 -24.62 -4.76
C ILE A 13 18.86 -24.89 -5.23
N ASP A 14 18.10 -25.69 -4.47
CA ASP A 14 16.67 -25.86 -4.69
C ASP A 14 15.91 -24.72 -4.01
N TYR A 15 15.07 -24.03 -4.79
CA TYR A 15 14.17 -23.01 -4.30
C TYR A 15 12.82 -23.65 -4.02
N ILE A 16 12.47 -23.78 -2.72
CA ILE A 16 11.10 -24.13 -2.36
C ILE A 16 10.32 -22.84 -2.13
N THR A 17 9.42 -22.52 -3.05
CA THR A 17 8.43 -21.49 -2.83
C THR A 17 7.32 -22.05 -1.97
N HIS A 18 7.22 -21.61 -0.73
CA HIS A 18 6.08 -21.92 0.12
C HIS A 18 4.91 -20.98 -0.29
N ASP A 19 4.04 -21.46 -1.19
CA ASP A 19 2.85 -20.73 -1.66
C ASP A 19 1.63 -20.89 -0.71
N ASN A 20 1.84 -21.29 0.53
CA ASN A 20 0.77 -21.43 1.52
C ASN A 20 0.40 -20.10 2.18
N PHE A 21 0.04 -19.12 1.36
CA PHE A 21 -0.50 -17.86 1.87
C PHE A 21 -1.96 -18.02 2.29
N ARG A 22 -2.33 -17.38 3.40
CA ARG A 22 -3.69 -17.41 3.93
C ARG A 22 -4.63 -16.47 3.17
N CYS A 23 -4.10 -15.34 2.72
CA CYS A 23 -4.83 -14.35 1.93
C CYS A 23 -3.85 -13.48 1.14
N GLU A 24 -4.36 -12.63 0.25
CA GLU A 24 -3.58 -11.63 -0.47
C GLU A 24 -3.97 -10.22 -0.04
N VAL A 25 -2.97 -9.38 0.24
CA VAL A 25 -3.15 -7.96 0.53
C VAL A 25 -2.53 -7.13 -0.57
N ILE A 26 -3.31 -6.21 -1.14
CA ILE A 26 -2.84 -5.23 -2.11
C ILE A 26 -2.50 -3.94 -1.35
N LEU A 27 -1.23 -3.58 -1.33
CA LEU A 27 -0.72 -2.35 -0.74
C LEU A 27 -0.53 -1.31 -1.84
N LEU A 28 -1.38 -0.30 -1.89
CA LEU A 28 -1.24 0.78 -2.86
C LEU A 28 -0.17 1.77 -2.41
N SER A 29 0.65 2.23 -3.35
CA SER A 29 1.64 3.27 -3.16
C SER A 29 1.52 4.29 -4.29
N GLY A 30 1.59 5.57 -3.95
CA GLY A 30 1.49 6.67 -4.91
C GLY A 30 0.96 7.95 -4.27
N LEU A 31 1.35 9.08 -4.81
CA LEU A 31 0.97 10.39 -4.31
C LEU A 31 -0.55 10.64 -4.43
N PRO A 32 -1.11 11.63 -3.71
CA PRO A 32 -2.51 12.00 -3.87
C PRO A 32 -2.84 12.37 -5.32
N GLY A 33 -3.95 11.85 -5.83
CA GLY A 33 -4.39 12.14 -7.21
C GLY A 33 -3.73 11.31 -8.31
N MET A 34 -2.83 10.39 -7.99
CA MET A 34 -2.18 9.52 -8.98
C MET A 34 -3.08 8.43 -9.56
N GLY A 35 -4.30 8.23 -9.02
CA GLY A 35 -5.27 7.29 -9.59
C GLY A 35 -5.49 6.01 -8.80
N LYS A 36 -5.11 5.96 -7.52
CA LYS A 36 -5.34 4.80 -6.64
C LYS A 36 -6.80 4.36 -6.60
N ASP A 37 -7.74 5.33 -6.46
CA ASP A 37 -9.18 5.01 -6.46
C ASP A 37 -9.67 4.50 -7.82
N HIS A 38 -9.05 4.96 -8.92
CA HIS A 38 -9.34 4.41 -10.24
C HIS A 38 -8.89 2.97 -10.34
N TYR A 39 -7.67 2.65 -9.89
CA TYR A 39 -7.16 1.29 -9.85
C TYR A 39 -8.09 0.37 -9.04
N ILE A 40 -8.53 0.79 -7.86
CA ILE A 40 -9.46 0.01 -7.03
C ILE A 40 -10.72 -0.36 -7.80
N ARG A 41 -11.28 0.59 -8.57
CA ARG A 41 -12.48 0.34 -9.40
C ARG A 41 -12.25 -0.63 -10.56
N THR A 42 -11.02 -0.83 -10.99
CA THR A 42 -10.70 -1.81 -12.04
C THR A 42 -10.57 -3.24 -11.51
N LEU A 43 -10.51 -3.42 -10.19
CA LEU A 43 -10.49 -4.75 -9.59
C LEU A 43 -11.82 -5.45 -9.86
N GLN A 44 -11.75 -6.65 -10.44
CA GLN A 44 -12.95 -7.41 -10.84
C GLN A 44 -13.65 -8.11 -9.66
N GLN A 45 -13.05 -8.06 -8.47
CA GLN A 45 -13.56 -8.70 -7.27
C GLN A 45 -14.03 -7.65 -6.26
N ASP A 46 -15.08 -7.98 -5.52
CA ASP A 46 -15.55 -7.18 -4.38
C ASP A 46 -14.61 -7.39 -3.18
N VAL A 47 -13.46 -6.73 -3.24
CA VAL A 47 -12.41 -6.81 -2.22
C VAL A 47 -12.59 -5.66 -1.22
N PRO A 48 -12.59 -5.91 0.10
CA PRO A 48 -12.64 -4.85 1.10
C PRO A 48 -11.52 -3.84 0.90
N VAL A 49 -11.82 -2.56 1.11
CA VAL A 49 -10.86 -1.46 0.97
C VAL A 49 -10.72 -0.71 2.27
N ILE A 50 -9.52 -0.73 2.85
CA ILE A 50 -9.18 0.09 4.01
C ILE A 50 -8.57 1.40 3.48
N SER A 51 -9.29 2.49 3.62
CA SER A 51 -8.88 3.81 3.15
C SER A 51 -8.63 4.77 4.32
N LEU A 52 -7.38 5.21 4.48
CA LEU A 52 -7.03 6.18 5.51
C LEU A 52 -7.76 7.53 5.31
N ASP A 53 -7.97 7.92 4.05
CA ASP A 53 -8.70 9.16 3.74
C ASP A 53 -10.20 9.03 4.08
N ALA A 54 -10.79 7.85 3.90
CA ALA A 54 -12.17 7.60 4.31
C ALA A 54 -12.31 7.67 5.85
N ILE A 55 -11.36 7.08 6.58
CA ILE A 55 -11.33 7.14 8.05
C ILE A 55 -11.15 8.58 8.52
N ARG A 56 -10.23 9.37 7.92
CA ARG A 56 -10.07 10.80 8.23
C ARG A 56 -11.38 11.58 8.05
N ARG A 57 -12.06 11.37 6.92
CA ARG A 57 -13.35 12.03 6.65
C ARG A 57 -14.43 11.66 7.67
N LYS A 58 -14.52 10.37 8.00
CA LYS A 58 -15.47 9.86 9.01
C LYS A 58 -15.33 10.58 10.35
N TYR A 59 -14.09 10.79 10.80
CA TYR A 59 -13.80 11.43 12.09
C TYR A 59 -13.45 12.93 11.98
N LYS A 60 -13.57 13.52 10.79
CA LYS A 60 -13.25 14.94 10.52
C LYS A 60 -11.83 15.32 10.98
N VAL A 61 -10.88 14.39 10.77
CA VAL A 61 -9.47 14.59 11.15
C VAL A 61 -8.76 15.43 10.09
N SER A 62 -8.11 16.51 10.55
CA SER A 62 -7.24 17.31 9.69
C SER A 62 -5.97 16.53 9.30
N PRO A 63 -5.53 16.57 8.03
CA PRO A 63 -4.26 15.97 7.61
C PRO A 63 -3.03 16.50 8.38
N THR A 64 -3.12 17.69 8.98
CA THR A 64 -2.04 18.32 9.75
C THR A 64 -2.00 17.94 11.21
N ASP A 65 -3.08 17.36 11.75
CA ASP A 65 -3.13 16.88 13.14
C ASP A 65 -2.42 15.52 13.26
N LYS A 66 -1.16 15.55 13.69
CA LYS A 66 -0.32 14.35 13.81
C LYS A 66 -0.89 13.32 14.81
N ALA A 67 -1.42 13.77 15.95
CA ALA A 67 -1.95 12.88 16.98
C ALA A 67 -3.23 12.17 16.49
N ALA A 68 -4.15 12.92 15.88
CA ALA A 68 -5.36 12.36 15.31
C ALA A 68 -5.05 11.43 14.11
N ASN A 69 -4.07 11.77 13.26
CA ASN A 69 -3.63 10.88 12.18
C ASN A 69 -3.00 9.58 12.72
N GLY A 70 -2.29 9.63 13.85
CA GLY A 70 -1.82 8.42 14.52
C GLY A 70 -2.97 7.46 14.88
N ARG A 71 -4.08 8.00 15.42
CA ARG A 71 -5.29 7.22 15.72
C ARG A 71 -5.94 6.64 14.46
N VAL A 72 -6.02 7.41 13.38
CA VAL A 72 -6.51 6.93 12.07
C VAL A 72 -5.71 5.72 11.59
N VAL A 73 -4.40 5.77 11.67
CA VAL A 73 -3.53 4.66 11.28
C VAL A 73 -3.75 3.44 12.18
N GLN A 74 -3.91 3.63 13.49
CA GLN A 74 -4.19 2.52 14.40
C GLN A 74 -5.55 1.88 14.11
N GLU A 75 -6.60 2.66 13.86
CA GLU A 75 -7.91 2.13 13.48
C GLU A 75 -7.82 1.33 12.19
N ALA A 76 -7.15 1.86 11.16
CA ALA A 76 -6.92 1.14 9.91
C ALA A 76 -6.18 -0.19 10.14
N LYS A 77 -5.16 -0.20 11.02
CA LYS A 77 -4.43 -1.43 11.37
C LYS A 77 -5.31 -2.44 12.11
N GLU A 78 -6.20 -2.00 12.99
CA GLU A 78 -7.15 -2.90 13.66
C GLU A 78 -8.17 -3.49 12.68
N GLU A 79 -8.66 -2.70 11.73
CA GLU A 79 -9.51 -3.20 10.65
C GLU A 79 -8.76 -4.24 9.81
N ALA A 80 -7.50 -3.97 9.44
CA ALA A 80 -6.65 -4.93 8.73
C ALA A 80 -6.48 -6.23 9.51
N ARG A 81 -6.19 -6.16 10.82
CA ARG A 81 -6.09 -7.35 11.68
C ARG A 81 -7.39 -8.15 11.71
N SER A 82 -8.54 -7.49 11.68
CA SER A 82 -9.84 -8.17 11.62
C SER A 82 -10.00 -9.00 10.35
N TYR A 83 -9.61 -8.47 9.18
CA TYR A 83 -9.61 -9.21 7.93
C TYR A 83 -8.57 -10.33 7.92
N LEU A 84 -7.35 -10.05 8.35
CA LEU A 84 -6.25 -11.03 8.39
C LEU A 84 -6.58 -12.24 9.27
N ARG A 85 -7.24 -12.05 10.43
CA ARG A 85 -7.69 -13.15 11.30
C ARG A 85 -8.75 -14.03 10.63
N LYS A 86 -9.51 -13.50 9.69
CA LYS A 86 -10.52 -14.22 8.89
C LYS A 86 -9.93 -14.78 7.59
N GLU A 87 -8.62 -14.66 7.38
CA GLU A 87 -7.95 -15.05 6.15
C GLU A 87 -8.54 -14.35 4.90
N GLN A 88 -9.06 -13.15 5.09
CA GLN A 88 -9.68 -12.36 4.05
C GLN A 88 -8.71 -11.31 3.52
N GLY A 89 -8.51 -11.30 2.20
CA GLY A 89 -7.72 -10.29 1.51
C GLY A 89 -8.41 -8.92 1.49
N PHE A 90 -7.62 -7.87 1.35
CA PHE A 90 -8.11 -6.49 1.26
C PHE A 90 -7.12 -5.59 0.50
N VAL A 91 -7.59 -4.39 0.16
CA VAL A 91 -6.76 -3.32 -0.40
C VAL A 91 -6.46 -2.30 0.70
N TRP A 92 -5.17 -2.03 0.93
CA TRP A 92 -4.74 -0.93 1.78
C TRP A 92 -4.51 0.32 0.93
N ASN A 93 -5.44 1.28 1.03
CA ASN A 93 -5.43 2.52 0.25
C ASN A 93 -4.91 3.70 1.08
N ALA A 94 -3.62 3.99 0.90
CA ALA A 94 -2.95 5.17 1.43
C ALA A 94 -1.82 5.57 0.48
N THR A 95 -1.11 6.67 0.76
CA THR A 95 -0.01 7.13 -0.10
C THR A 95 1.22 6.22 -0.03
N ASN A 96 1.57 5.72 1.16
CA ASN A 96 2.65 4.76 1.41
C ASN A 96 3.95 5.13 0.70
N THR A 97 4.35 6.39 0.79
CA THR A 97 5.41 7.00 -0.03
C THR A 97 6.82 6.63 0.39
N SER A 98 7.04 6.17 1.63
CA SER A 98 8.38 5.79 2.09
C SER A 98 8.53 4.28 2.27
N LYS A 99 9.75 3.78 2.04
CA LYS A 99 10.10 2.38 2.28
C LYS A 99 9.81 1.95 3.72
N GLN A 100 10.11 2.83 4.68
CA GLN A 100 9.85 2.57 6.10
C GLN A 100 8.35 2.36 6.38
N MET A 101 7.47 3.21 5.83
CA MET A 101 6.02 3.05 5.99
C MET A 101 5.54 1.72 5.41
N ARG A 102 6.00 1.38 4.22
CA ARG A 102 5.63 0.12 3.56
C ARG A 102 6.13 -1.08 4.34
N SER A 103 7.39 -1.09 4.77
CA SER A 103 7.99 -2.18 5.57
C SER A 103 7.17 -2.47 6.82
N GLN A 104 6.79 -1.44 7.59
CA GLN A 104 5.99 -1.63 8.81
C GLN A 104 4.62 -2.28 8.55
N LEU A 105 3.99 -1.96 7.42
CA LEU A 105 2.72 -2.58 7.02
C LEU A 105 2.92 -4.00 6.52
N ILE A 106 3.94 -4.22 5.71
CA ILE A 106 4.30 -5.53 5.17
C ILE A 106 4.61 -6.48 6.32
N ASP A 107 5.43 -6.08 7.28
CA ASP A 107 5.76 -6.89 8.47
C ASP A 107 4.49 -7.28 9.25
N LEU A 108 3.54 -6.35 9.41
CA LEU A 108 2.25 -6.65 10.03
C LEU A 108 1.50 -7.72 9.23
N PHE A 109 1.38 -7.58 7.90
CA PHE A 109 0.62 -8.50 7.07
C PHE A 109 1.27 -9.87 6.99
N LEU A 110 2.61 -9.93 6.91
CA LEU A 110 3.39 -11.17 6.94
C LEU A 110 3.20 -11.94 8.24
N THR A 111 3.08 -11.25 9.39
CA THR A 111 2.83 -11.90 10.70
C THR A 111 1.56 -12.75 10.69
N TYR A 112 0.58 -12.42 9.84
CA TYR A 112 -0.65 -13.19 9.66
C TYR A 112 -0.62 -14.15 8.47
N GLY A 113 0.52 -14.31 7.80
CA GLY A 113 0.68 -15.22 6.66
C GLY A 113 0.07 -14.71 5.36
N ALA A 114 -0.09 -13.39 5.21
CA ALA A 114 -0.59 -12.81 3.98
C ALA A 114 0.49 -12.75 2.89
N LYS A 115 0.11 -12.98 1.63
CA LYS A 115 0.88 -12.57 0.47
C LYS A 115 0.69 -11.07 0.27
N VAL A 116 1.77 -10.31 0.13
CA VAL A 116 1.70 -8.87 -0.09
C VAL A 116 2.11 -8.53 -1.50
N LYS A 117 1.21 -7.79 -2.18
CA LYS A 117 1.43 -7.21 -3.49
C LYS A 117 1.44 -5.69 -3.37
N ILE A 118 2.55 -5.06 -3.70
CA ILE A 118 2.61 -3.59 -3.83
C ILE A 118 2.16 -3.22 -5.25
N VAL A 119 1.25 -2.25 -5.34
CA VAL A 119 0.92 -1.60 -6.62
C VAL A 119 1.31 -0.13 -6.51
N TYR A 120 2.37 0.22 -7.19
CA TYR A 120 2.83 1.59 -7.31
C TYR A 120 2.14 2.25 -8.49
N ILE A 121 1.51 3.40 -8.23
CA ILE A 121 0.73 4.13 -9.23
C ILE A 121 1.30 5.52 -9.39
N GLU A 122 1.70 5.83 -10.62
CA GLU A 122 2.24 7.12 -11.02
C GLU A 122 1.56 7.60 -12.30
N LYS A 123 1.49 8.90 -12.48
CA LYS A 123 1.07 9.57 -13.72
C LYS A 123 2.12 10.58 -14.15
N PRO A 124 2.22 10.88 -15.44
CA PRO A 124 3.07 11.97 -15.91
C PRO A 124 2.81 13.25 -15.11
N TYR A 125 3.89 13.93 -14.73
CA TYR A 125 3.87 15.09 -13.82
C TYR A 125 2.86 16.16 -14.23
N GLU A 126 2.82 16.52 -15.50
CA GLU A 126 1.90 17.54 -16.04
C GLU A 126 0.42 17.13 -15.89
N ILE A 127 0.11 15.86 -16.17
CA ILE A 127 -1.23 15.31 -16.03
C ILE A 127 -1.66 15.33 -14.55
N TRP A 128 -0.77 14.90 -13.67
CA TRP A 128 -1.02 14.86 -12.24
C TRP A 128 -1.30 16.25 -11.66
N ARG A 129 -0.45 17.25 -12.02
CA ARG A 129 -0.64 18.65 -11.59
C ARG A 129 -1.96 19.22 -12.07
N LYS A 130 -2.30 19.00 -13.34
CA LYS A 130 -3.58 19.43 -13.91
C LYS A 130 -4.76 18.81 -13.15
N GLN A 131 -4.74 17.50 -12.95
CA GLN A 131 -5.81 16.79 -12.24
C GLN A 131 -5.94 17.24 -10.78
N ASN A 132 -4.83 17.53 -10.10
CA ASN A 132 -4.89 18.06 -8.74
C ASN A 132 -5.61 19.41 -8.66
N ARG A 133 -5.39 20.30 -9.64
CA ARG A 133 -6.06 21.61 -9.71
C ARG A 133 -7.57 21.50 -9.96
N GLU A 134 -8.00 20.45 -10.64
CA GLU A 134 -9.40 20.19 -10.99
C GLU A 134 -10.16 19.42 -9.88
N ARG A 135 -9.48 19.04 -8.78
CA ARG A 135 -10.11 18.30 -7.67
C ARG A 135 -10.92 19.24 -6.77
N GLU A 136 -12.06 18.75 -6.28
CA GLU A 136 -12.86 19.41 -5.23
C GLU A 136 -12.02 19.72 -3.97
N PHE A 137 -11.13 18.79 -3.59
CA PHE A 137 -10.18 18.96 -2.49
C PHE A 137 -8.76 19.00 -3.06
N MET A 138 -8.38 20.17 -3.59
CA MET A 138 -7.05 20.41 -4.12
C MET A 138 -5.99 20.35 -3.01
N VAL A 139 -4.94 19.60 -3.21
CA VAL A 139 -3.76 19.64 -2.35
C VAL A 139 -2.86 20.80 -2.77
N PRO A 140 -2.43 21.67 -1.86
CA PRO A 140 -1.52 22.77 -2.20
C PRO A 140 -0.25 22.27 -2.92
N GLU A 141 0.17 23.00 -3.96
CA GLU A 141 1.32 22.58 -4.77
C GLU A 141 2.61 22.42 -3.96
N THR A 142 2.84 23.30 -2.97
CA THR A 142 3.98 23.19 -2.06
C THR A 142 3.99 21.90 -1.25
N VAL A 143 2.80 21.39 -0.89
CA VAL A 143 2.65 20.11 -0.19
C VAL A 143 2.92 18.96 -1.15
N LEU A 144 2.42 19.04 -2.40
CA LEU A 144 2.70 18.05 -3.43
C LEU A 144 4.19 17.94 -3.72
N ASP A 145 4.88 19.07 -3.87
CA ASP A 145 6.33 19.12 -4.13
C ASP A 145 7.12 18.53 -2.95
N ALA A 146 6.71 18.84 -1.72
CA ALA A 146 7.32 18.25 -0.52
C ALA A 146 7.09 16.73 -0.43
N MET A 147 5.92 16.25 -0.86
CA MET A 147 5.62 14.81 -0.91
C MET A 147 6.41 14.11 -2.01
N LEU A 148 6.54 14.75 -3.18
CA LEU A 148 7.33 14.23 -4.30
C LEU A 148 8.81 14.09 -3.91
N GLY A 149 9.37 15.09 -3.21
CA GLY A 149 10.75 15.06 -2.73
C GLY A 149 11.04 13.98 -1.68
N LYS A 150 10.00 13.40 -1.06
CA LYS A 150 10.10 12.31 -0.07
C LYS A 150 9.63 10.96 -0.61
N LEU A 151 9.27 10.91 -1.89
CA LEU A 151 8.78 9.69 -2.51
C LEU A 151 9.94 8.71 -2.73
N GLU A 152 9.82 7.54 -2.16
CA GLU A 152 10.68 6.39 -2.40
C GLU A 152 9.89 5.36 -3.21
N VAL A 153 10.24 5.23 -4.48
CA VAL A 153 9.61 4.24 -5.38
C VAL A 153 9.85 2.84 -4.83
N PRO A 154 8.81 1.99 -4.72
CA PRO A 154 8.97 0.62 -4.24
C PRO A 154 9.97 -0.16 -5.08
N GLN A 155 10.78 -0.98 -4.42
CA GLN A 155 11.74 -1.88 -5.04
C GLN A 155 11.18 -3.31 -5.08
N LEU A 156 11.61 -4.11 -6.04
CA LEU A 156 11.07 -5.46 -6.27
C LEU A 156 11.20 -6.38 -5.05
N GLU A 157 12.22 -6.18 -4.24
CA GLU A 157 12.48 -6.98 -3.04
C GLU A 157 11.65 -6.60 -1.81
N GLU A 158 10.86 -5.52 -1.87
CA GLU A 158 10.06 -5.06 -0.72
C GLU A 158 8.89 -5.97 -0.38
N ALA A 159 8.33 -6.68 -1.37
CA ALA A 159 7.15 -7.52 -1.20
C ALA A 159 7.22 -8.77 -2.09
N HIS A 160 6.25 -9.68 -1.95
CA HIS A 160 6.17 -10.87 -2.80
C HIS A 160 5.95 -10.54 -4.28
N GLU A 161 5.25 -9.44 -4.54
CA GLU A 161 4.99 -8.93 -5.88
C GLU A 161 5.00 -7.40 -5.85
N VAL A 162 5.63 -6.78 -6.83
CA VAL A 162 5.60 -5.32 -7.02
C VAL A 162 5.21 -5.03 -8.46
N VAL A 163 4.14 -4.26 -8.64
CA VAL A 163 3.60 -3.86 -9.93
C VAL A 163 3.70 -2.35 -10.07
N TYR A 164 4.20 -1.89 -11.20
CA TYR A 164 4.27 -0.47 -11.55
C TYR A 164 3.20 -0.15 -12.59
N SER A 165 2.30 0.75 -12.23
CA SER A 165 1.26 1.31 -13.10
C SER A 165 1.61 2.78 -13.37
N VAL A 166 2.30 3.00 -14.47
CA VAL A 166 2.84 4.31 -14.87
C VAL A 166 2.29 4.75 -16.22
#